data_ebb816cd6f900886ffec4e647ab1c62c
#
_entry.id   ebb816cd6f900886ffec4e647ab1c62c
#
_cell.length_a   1.000
_cell.length_b   1.000
_cell.length_c   1.000
_cell.angle_alpha   90.00
_cell.angle_beta   90.00
_cell.angle_gamma   90.00
#
_symmetry.space_group_name_H-M   'P 1'
#
loop_
_entity.id
_entity.type
_entity.pdbx_description
1 polymer ?
#
loop_
_entity_poly.entity_id
_entity_poly.type
_entity_poly.pdbx_seq_one_letter_code
_entity_poly.pdbx_strand_id
1 'polypeptide(L)'
;MNAERADDDAVLVRARRGVAHLTLNRPRVINALGLDMIRVLATALDRAEHDTDIELVLLDGAGERGFCAGGDVRALHGLIVDGRIDEVHTYFQEEYALDHLIATYPKPVMAIADGVTMGGGIGLAGHAAIRIVTENSRLAMPETRIGFTPDVGGSWLLSRAPGRLGEYLGLTGATMDAADAIYAGFADHLVPTAHLPALYDALQVRADPASPTELVLLFDETAGPSALEAARPWIDDAFAADDIHGILERLRARPEPEAQETADLLAASAPTAVAVTLAAVRRARTLPDLRAALAQEYGLVMWFAQTQPDLLEGIRAQLIDKDRSPSWSPERHEDLAPDVVVSALGHEPFPPLW
;
A
#
# COMPACT_ATOMS: atom_id res chain seq x y z
N MET A 1 -24.08 -8.78 -29.65
CA MET A 1 -23.60 -7.40 -29.73
C MET A 1 -23.27 -6.91 -28.33
N ASN A 2 -22.26 -7.51 -27.66
CA ASN A 2 -21.83 -7.15 -26.28
C ASN A 2 -20.34 -7.44 -26.00
N ALA A 3 -19.50 -7.63 -27.04
CA ALA A 3 -18.08 -7.90 -26.84
C ALA A 3 -17.18 -6.63 -26.87
N GLU A 4 -17.66 -5.51 -27.38
CA GLU A 4 -16.85 -4.29 -27.56
C GLU A 4 -16.88 -3.31 -26.37
N ARG A 5 -17.74 -3.52 -25.35
CA ARG A 5 -17.76 -2.66 -24.13
C ARG A 5 -16.85 -3.12 -23.01
N ALA A 6 -16.34 -4.34 -23.03
CA ALA A 6 -15.52 -4.90 -21.95
C ALA A 6 -14.10 -4.36 -21.87
N ASP A 7 -13.56 -3.76 -22.94
CA ASP A 7 -12.20 -3.23 -22.99
C ASP A 7 -12.07 -1.79 -22.43
N ASP A 8 -13.19 -1.07 -22.23
CA ASP A 8 -13.20 0.29 -21.70
C ASP A 8 -13.48 0.38 -20.19
N ASP A 9 -13.92 -0.72 -19.55
CA ASP A 9 -14.22 -0.72 -18.13
C ASP A 9 -12.93 -0.69 -17.29
N ALA A 10 -12.83 0.22 -16.33
CA ALA A 10 -11.66 0.39 -15.47
C ALA A 10 -11.40 -0.80 -14.51
N VAL A 11 -12.42 -1.64 -14.28
CA VAL A 11 -12.34 -2.92 -13.57
C VAL A 11 -13.15 -3.94 -14.36
N LEU A 12 -12.51 -5.07 -14.70
CA LEU A 12 -13.20 -6.19 -15.33
C LEU A 12 -13.73 -7.14 -14.25
N VAL A 13 -15.02 -7.42 -14.26
CA VAL A 13 -15.68 -8.32 -13.31
C VAL A 13 -16.17 -9.55 -14.05
N ARG A 14 -15.67 -10.74 -13.70
CA ARG A 14 -16.05 -12.02 -14.27
C ARG A 14 -16.35 -13.01 -13.17
N ALA A 15 -17.51 -13.67 -13.24
CA ALA A 15 -17.88 -14.75 -12.33
C ALA A 15 -17.93 -16.06 -13.10
N ARG A 16 -17.16 -17.06 -12.69
CA ARG A 16 -17.11 -18.34 -13.35
C ARG A 16 -16.65 -19.44 -12.39
N ARG A 17 -17.39 -20.54 -12.33
CA ARG A 17 -17.02 -21.78 -11.62
C ARG A 17 -16.55 -21.54 -10.18
N GLY A 18 -17.30 -20.78 -9.42
CA GLY A 18 -17.02 -20.50 -8.02
C GLY A 18 -16.01 -19.37 -7.77
N VAL A 19 -15.48 -18.73 -8.81
CA VAL A 19 -14.52 -17.63 -8.69
C VAL A 19 -15.12 -16.33 -9.21
N ALA A 20 -15.14 -15.29 -8.39
CA ALA A 20 -15.32 -13.91 -8.81
C ALA A 20 -13.94 -13.30 -9.10
N HIS A 21 -13.63 -13.11 -10.37
CA HIS A 21 -12.35 -12.57 -10.82
C HIS A 21 -12.51 -11.09 -11.14
N LEU A 22 -11.81 -10.26 -10.38
CA LEU A 22 -11.79 -8.80 -10.45
C LEU A 22 -10.42 -8.36 -10.96
N THR A 23 -10.35 -7.84 -12.19
CA THR A 23 -9.10 -7.38 -12.80
C THR A 23 -9.08 -5.86 -12.87
N LEU A 24 -8.11 -5.21 -12.24
CA LEU A 24 -7.86 -3.78 -12.39
C LEU A 24 -7.42 -3.51 -13.84
N ASN A 25 -8.09 -2.62 -14.58
CA ASN A 25 -7.92 -2.49 -16.02
C ASN A 25 -7.65 -1.06 -16.49
N ARG A 26 -6.64 -0.42 -15.90
CA ARG A 26 -6.05 0.85 -16.36
C ARG A 26 -4.54 0.70 -16.62
N PRO A 27 -4.08 -0.25 -17.48
CA PRO A 27 -2.67 -0.61 -17.60
C PRO A 27 -1.75 0.55 -18.01
N ARG A 28 -2.28 1.57 -18.70
CA ARG A 28 -1.51 2.77 -19.11
C ARG A 28 -0.99 3.58 -17.92
N VAL A 29 -1.65 3.51 -16.77
CA VAL A 29 -1.27 4.18 -15.51
C VAL A 29 -0.98 3.19 -14.39
N ILE A 30 -0.62 1.96 -14.75
CA ILE A 30 -0.36 0.84 -13.81
C ILE A 30 -1.52 0.71 -12.82
N ASN A 31 -2.74 0.70 -13.35
CA ASN A 31 -3.97 0.46 -12.61
C ASN A 31 -4.17 1.40 -11.39
N ALA A 32 -3.70 2.67 -11.49
CA ALA A 32 -3.90 3.65 -10.42
C ALA A 32 -5.39 3.76 -10.08
N LEU A 33 -5.71 3.69 -8.78
CA LEU A 33 -7.08 3.61 -8.26
C LEU A 33 -7.78 4.97 -8.33
N GLY A 34 -8.86 5.03 -9.09
CA GLY A 34 -9.82 6.13 -9.04
C GLY A 34 -11.03 5.74 -8.19
N LEU A 35 -11.81 6.73 -7.77
CA LEU A 35 -13.01 6.52 -6.96
C LEU A 35 -14.05 5.63 -7.66
N ASP A 36 -14.13 5.70 -8.98
CA ASP A 36 -14.97 4.84 -9.82
C ASP A 36 -14.56 3.36 -9.72
N MET A 37 -13.27 3.07 -9.73
CA MET A 37 -12.75 1.70 -9.55
C MET A 37 -13.06 1.16 -8.16
N ILE A 38 -12.84 1.97 -7.12
CA ILE A 38 -13.14 1.63 -5.72
C ILE A 38 -14.61 1.20 -5.59
N ARG A 39 -15.53 1.99 -6.17
CA ARG A 39 -16.97 1.70 -6.15
C ARG A 39 -17.35 0.44 -6.92
N VAL A 40 -16.71 0.19 -8.06
CA VAL A 40 -16.94 -1.05 -8.83
C VAL A 40 -16.45 -2.26 -8.04
N LEU A 41 -15.25 -2.18 -7.42
CA LEU A 41 -14.71 -3.25 -6.59
C LEU A 41 -15.61 -3.54 -5.39
N ALA A 42 -16.03 -2.51 -4.63
CA ALA A 42 -16.94 -2.65 -3.50
C ALA A 42 -18.28 -3.29 -3.91
N THR A 43 -18.86 -2.84 -5.03
CA THR A 43 -20.11 -3.41 -5.57
C THR A 43 -19.92 -4.87 -6.02
N ALA A 44 -18.78 -5.21 -6.62
CA ALA A 44 -18.51 -6.57 -7.05
C ALA A 44 -18.31 -7.51 -5.86
N LEU A 45 -17.63 -7.04 -4.80
CA LEU A 45 -17.48 -7.77 -3.54
C LEU A 45 -18.82 -7.99 -2.87
N ASP A 46 -19.68 -6.96 -2.72
CA ASP A 46 -21.03 -7.11 -2.16
C ASP A 46 -21.85 -8.16 -2.91
N ARG A 47 -21.81 -8.17 -4.23
CA ARG A 47 -22.50 -9.17 -5.04
C ARG A 47 -21.92 -10.58 -4.83
N ALA A 48 -20.60 -10.72 -4.83
CA ALA A 48 -19.93 -12.00 -4.64
C ALA A 48 -20.14 -12.56 -3.22
N GLU A 49 -20.32 -11.71 -2.21
CA GLU A 49 -20.66 -12.14 -0.85
C GLU A 49 -22.01 -12.88 -0.82
N HIS A 50 -23.02 -12.32 -1.47
CA HIS A 50 -24.38 -12.83 -1.47
C HIS A 50 -24.63 -13.94 -2.52
N ASP A 51 -23.72 -14.15 -3.46
CA ASP A 51 -23.79 -15.21 -4.46
C ASP A 51 -23.27 -16.53 -3.88
N THR A 52 -24.17 -17.49 -3.65
CA THR A 52 -23.82 -18.81 -3.09
C THR A 52 -22.98 -19.66 -4.02
N ASP A 53 -22.94 -19.34 -5.32
CA ASP A 53 -22.12 -20.06 -6.29
C ASP A 53 -20.66 -19.56 -6.29
N ILE A 54 -20.37 -18.41 -5.64
CA ILE A 54 -19.01 -17.87 -5.49
C ILE A 54 -18.41 -18.32 -4.17
N GLU A 55 -17.21 -18.89 -4.23
CA GLU A 55 -16.44 -19.40 -3.08
C GLU A 55 -15.11 -18.68 -2.88
N LEU A 56 -14.63 -17.94 -3.90
CA LEU A 56 -13.35 -17.24 -3.93
C LEU A 56 -13.49 -15.94 -4.70
N VAL A 57 -12.86 -14.88 -4.19
CA VAL A 57 -12.60 -13.66 -4.96
C VAL A 57 -11.12 -13.64 -5.34
N LEU A 58 -10.84 -13.38 -6.63
CA LEU A 58 -9.50 -13.23 -7.16
C LEU A 58 -9.31 -11.80 -7.63
N LEU A 59 -8.25 -11.15 -7.16
CA LEU A 59 -7.83 -9.80 -7.55
C LEU A 59 -6.53 -9.88 -8.34
N ASP A 60 -6.47 -9.29 -9.53
CA ASP A 60 -5.25 -9.11 -10.30
C ASP A 60 -5.25 -7.78 -11.07
N GLY A 61 -4.18 -7.50 -11.78
CA GLY A 61 -4.01 -6.29 -12.59
C GLY A 61 -3.76 -6.60 -14.06
N ALA A 62 -4.41 -5.87 -14.96
CA ALA A 62 -4.14 -5.95 -16.38
C ALA A 62 -2.82 -5.26 -16.75
N GLY A 63 -2.14 -5.82 -17.76
CA GLY A 63 -0.88 -5.30 -18.29
C GLY A 63 0.35 -5.89 -17.62
N GLU A 64 1.52 -5.58 -18.20
CA GLU A 64 2.80 -6.20 -17.81
C GLU A 64 3.60 -5.40 -16.76
N ARG A 65 3.11 -4.20 -16.38
CA ARG A 65 3.89 -3.30 -15.52
C ARG A 65 3.62 -3.47 -14.04
N GLY A 66 2.46 -3.98 -13.68
CA GLY A 66 2.15 -4.22 -12.27
C GLY A 66 0.69 -4.30 -11.95
N PHE A 67 0.43 -4.75 -10.74
CA PHE A 67 -0.89 -4.90 -10.15
C PHE A 67 -1.57 -3.53 -9.97
N CYS A 68 -0.96 -2.63 -9.19
CA CYS A 68 -1.52 -1.30 -8.93
C CYS A 68 -0.44 -0.34 -8.39
N ALA A 69 -0.33 0.85 -8.98
CA ALA A 69 0.62 1.88 -8.56
C ALA A 69 0.14 2.73 -7.36
N GLY A 70 -1.02 2.42 -6.79
CA GLY A 70 -1.65 3.18 -5.70
C GLY A 70 -2.81 4.04 -6.14
N GLY A 71 -3.25 4.93 -5.27
CA GLY A 71 -4.32 5.89 -5.54
C GLY A 71 -3.99 6.85 -6.67
N ASP A 72 -5.01 7.39 -7.33
CA ASP A 72 -4.83 8.43 -8.38
C ASP A 72 -4.51 9.78 -7.71
N VAL A 73 -3.28 9.89 -7.17
CA VAL A 73 -2.82 11.09 -6.42
C VAL A 73 -2.80 12.37 -7.28
N ARG A 74 -2.84 12.25 -8.63
CA ARG A 74 -3.01 13.43 -9.49
C ARG A 74 -4.43 13.97 -9.41
N ALA A 75 -5.41 13.08 -9.39
CA ALA A 75 -6.81 13.48 -9.18
C ALA A 75 -6.97 14.09 -7.78
N LEU A 76 -6.37 13.46 -6.76
CA LEU A 76 -6.34 13.98 -5.38
C LEU A 76 -5.74 15.39 -5.31
N HIS A 77 -4.58 15.61 -5.94
CA HIS A 77 -3.94 16.93 -6.03
C HIS A 77 -4.91 17.97 -6.60
N GLY A 78 -5.60 17.64 -7.72
CA GLY A 78 -6.59 18.53 -8.32
C GLY A 78 -7.72 18.89 -7.36
N LEU A 79 -8.27 17.90 -6.64
CA LEU A 79 -9.33 18.13 -5.65
C LEU A 79 -8.87 19.08 -4.53
N ILE A 80 -7.66 18.89 -4.01
CA ILE A 80 -7.11 19.74 -2.93
C ILE A 80 -6.88 21.18 -3.44
N VAL A 81 -6.28 21.34 -4.62
CA VAL A 81 -6.03 22.66 -5.22
C VAL A 81 -7.34 23.41 -5.50
N ASP A 82 -8.38 22.70 -5.93
CA ASP A 82 -9.70 23.26 -6.18
C ASP A 82 -10.53 23.51 -4.91
N GLY A 83 -10.00 23.15 -3.73
CA GLY A 83 -10.69 23.29 -2.44
C GLY A 83 -11.88 22.32 -2.26
N ARG A 84 -11.92 21.23 -3.03
CA ARG A 84 -13.00 20.20 -3.03
C ARG A 84 -12.77 19.16 -1.93
N ILE A 85 -12.62 19.63 -0.70
CA ILE A 85 -12.22 18.78 0.45
C ILE A 85 -13.25 17.69 0.76
N ASP A 86 -14.55 17.94 0.55
CA ASP A 86 -15.59 16.92 0.74
C ASP A 86 -15.40 15.71 -0.19
N GLU A 87 -14.85 15.92 -1.38
CA GLU A 87 -14.56 14.82 -2.32
C GLU A 87 -13.26 14.09 -1.95
N VAL A 88 -12.31 14.78 -1.33
CA VAL A 88 -11.13 14.15 -0.71
C VAL A 88 -11.57 13.24 0.44
N HIS A 89 -12.48 13.72 1.32
CA HIS A 89 -13.09 12.88 2.36
C HIS A 89 -13.76 11.64 1.76
N THR A 90 -14.60 11.83 0.75
CA THR A 90 -15.32 10.73 0.10
C THR A 90 -14.37 9.70 -0.49
N TYR A 91 -13.29 10.15 -1.14
CA TYR A 91 -12.28 9.26 -1.72
C TYR A 91 -11.67 8.35 -0.65
N PHE A 92 -11.09 8.91 0.41
CA PHE A 92 -10.44 8.12 1.45
C PHE A 92 -11.42 7.26 2.25
N GLN A 93 -12.64 7.76 2.51
CA GLN A 93 -13.66 6.97 3.22
C GLN A 93 -14.05 5.72 2.43
N GLU A 94 -14.27 5.84 1.13
CA GLU A 94 -14.65 4.71 0.29
C GLU A 94 -13.47 3.75 0.04
N GLU A 95 -12.24 4.26 -0.11
CA GLU A 95 -11.03 3.45 -0.24
C GLU A 95 -10.79 2.62 1.03
N TYR A 96 -10.79 3.24 2.21
CA TYR A 96 -10.53 2.54 3.47
C TYR A 96 -11.68 1.60 3.88
N ALA A 97 -12.91 1.90 3.49
CA ALA A 97 -14.00 0.97 3.63
C ALA A 97 -13.80 -0.29 2.77
N LEU A 98 -13.27 -0.13 1.56
CA LEU A 98 -12.92 -1.25 0.67
C LEU A 98 -11.77 -2.09 1.24
N ASP A 99 -10.70 -1.45 1.75
CA ASP A 99 -9.56 -2.17 2.37
C ASP A 99 -10.02 -2.98 3.60
N HIS A 100 -10.85 -2.37 4.45
CA HIS A 100 -11.42 -3.08 5.58
C HIS A 100 -12.37 -4.22 5.15
N LEU A 101 -13.17 -4.02 4.09
CA LEU A 101 -14.02 -5.06 3.54
C LEU A 101 -13.20 -6.25 3.04
N ILE A 102 -12.11 -6.03 2.31
CA ILE A 102 -11.20 -7.09 1.84
C ILE A 102 -10.64 -7.87 3.04
N ALA A 103 -10.15 -7.16 4.07
CA ALA A 103 -9.56 -7.77 5.26
C ALA A 103 -10.53 -8.62 6.09
N THR A 104 -11.82 -8.28 6.07
CA THR A 104 -12.86 -8.94 6.87
C THR A 104 -13.85 -9.75 6.03
N TYR A 105 -13.52 -9.95 4.75
CA TYR A 105 -14.42 -10.58 3.80
C TYR A 105 -14.72 -12.03 4.18
N PRO A 106 -16.00 -12.48 4.15
CA PRO A 106 -16.39 -13.80 4.66
C PRO A 106 -15.92 -14.98 3.79
N LYS A 107 -15.51 -14.71 2.55
CA LYS A 107 -14.95 -15.69 1.63
C LYS A 107 -13.48 -15.36 1.38
N PRO A 108 -12.60 -16.32 1.04
CA PRO A 108 -11.21 -16.00 0.73
C PRO A 108 -11.09 -14.97 -0.38
N VAL A 109 -10.31 -13.93 -0.14
CA VAL A 109 -9.83 -13.00 -1.17
C VAL A 109 -8.38 -13.36 -1.46
N MET A 110 -8.09 -13.67 -2.72
CA MET A 110 -6.74 -13.94 -3.22
C MET A 110 -6.30 -12.75 -4.07
N ALA A 111 -5.14 -12.18 -3.78
CA ALA A 111 -4.56 -11.11 -4.58
C ALA A 111 -3.24 -11.57 -5.21
N ILE A 112 -3.08 -11.31 -6.51
CA ILE A 112 -1.84 -11.58 -7.25
C ILE A 112 -1.16 -10.24 -7.54
N ALA A 113 -0.18 -9.90 -6.72
CA ALA A 113 0.58 -8.66 -6.79
C ALA A 113 1.77 -8.80 -7.75
N ASP A 114 1.52 -9.09 -9.04
CA ASP A 114 2.56 -9.20 -10.06
C ASP A 114 3.04 -7.80 -10.48
N GLY A 115 4.36 -7.58 -10.46
CA GLY A 115 4.98 -6.30 -10.80
C GLY A 115 4.78 -5.19 -9.74
N VAL A 116 4.62 -3.93 -10.18
CA VAL A 116 4.50 -2.77 -9.29
C VAL A 116 3.21 -2.84 -8.46
N THR A 117 3.36 -2.78 -7.13
CA THR A 117 2.25 -2.76 -6.16
C THR A 117 2.58 -1.78 -5.04
N MET A 118 1.95 -0.61 -5.03
CA MET A 118 2.32 0.51 -4.14
C MET A 118 1.09 1.19 -3.56
N GLY A 119 1.22 1.80 -2.38
CA GLY A 119 0.16 2.59 -1.75
C GLY A 119 -1.19 1.87 -1.74
N GLY A 120 -2.24 2.44 -2.33
CA GLY A 120 -3.57 1.80 -2.47
C GLY A 120 -3.54 0.39 -3.08
N GLY A 121 -2.52 0.05 -3.90
CA GLY A 121 -2.30 -1.32 -4.35
C GLY A 121 -1.93 -2.28 -3.21
N ILE A 122 -1.18 -1.79 -2.21
CA ILE A 122 -0.91 -2.55 -0.97
C ILE A 122 -2.21 -2.67 -0.16
N GLY A 123 -3.06 -1.63 -0.10
CA GLY A 123 -4.37 -1.71 0.54
C GLY A 123 -5.20 -2.88 0.01
N LEU A 124 -5.27 -3.04 -1.31
CA LEU A 124 -6.01 -4.14 -1.94
C LEU A 124 -5.32 -5.50 -1.74
N ALA A 125 -4.00 -5.60 -1.95
CA ALA A 125 -3.28 -6.88 -1.94
C ALA A 125 -2.85 -7.30 -0.53
N GLY A 126 -2.35 -6.36 0.28
CA GLY A 126 -1.75 -6.65 1.58
C GLY A 126 -2.75 -7.10 2.65
N HIS A 127 -4.04 -6.82 2.46
CA HIS A 127 -5.11 -7.24 3.37
C HIS A 127 -5.89 -8.46 2.86
N ALA A 128 -5.57 -8.97 1.67
CA ALA A 128 -6.17 -10.21 1.16
C ALA A 128 -5.80 -11.42 2.04
N ALA A 129 -6.70 -12.40 2.08
CA ALA A 129 -6.50 -13.64 2.85
C ALA A 129 -5.38 -14.52 2.26
N ILE A 130 -5.11 -14.41 0.95
CA ILE A 130 -4.07 -15.15 0.24
C ILE A 130 -3.33 -14.13 -0.62
N ARG A 131 -2.06 -13.83 -0.26
CA ARG A 131 -1.26 -12.78 -0.87
C ARG A 131 -0.12 -13.40 -1.69
N ILE A 132 -0.23 -13.29 -3.01
CA ILE A 132 0.71 -13.90 -3.95
C ILE A 132 1.57 -12.81 -4.58
N VAL A 133 2.88 -13.04 -4.59
CA VAL A 133 3.89 -12.29 -5.34
C VAL A 133 4.53 -13.15 -6.41
N THR A 134 5.17 -12.52 -7.38
CA THR A 134 5.92 -13.17 -8.46
C THR A 134 7.37 -12.68 -8.44
N GLU A 135 8.23 -13.24 -9.28
CA GLU A 135 9.60 -12.76 -9.49
C GLU A 135 9.68 -11.31 -10.00
N ASN A 136 8.59 -10.80 -10.57
CA ASN A 136 8.49 -9.42 -11.06
C ASN A 136 8.05 -8.43 -9.97
N SER A 137 7.53 -8.91 -8.85
CA SER A 137 6.89 -8.08 -7.82
C SER A 137 7.81 -7.01 -7.27
N ARG A 138 7.26 -5.81 -7.12
CA ARG A 138 7.93 -4.63 -6.55
C ARG A 138 6.94 -3.90 -5.67
N LEU A 139 6.98 -4.20 -4.37
CA LEU A 139 6.06 -3.67 -3.37
C LEU A 139 6.71 -2.51 -2.62
N ALA A 140 5.96 -1.44 -2.39
CA ALA A 140 6.44 -0.32 -1.56
C ALA A 140 5.30 0.52 -0.96
N MET A 141 5.61 1.22 0.14
CA MET A 141 4.79 2.32 0.69
C MET A 141 5.62 3.63 0.53
N PRO A 142 5.58 4.27 -0.66
CA PRO A 142 6.48 5.37 -1.00
C PRO A 142 5.94 6.76 -0.66
N GLU A 143 4.92 6.88 0.17
CA GLU A 143 4.14 8.09 0.43
C GLU A 143 5.00 9.24 0.95
N THR A 144 6.02 8.96 1.77
CA THR A 144 6.96 9.98 2.28
C THR A 144 7.71 10.72 1.17
N ARG A 145 7.90 10.08 0.00
CA ARG A 145 8.54 10.69 -1.17
C ARG A 145 7.71 11.79 -1.83
N ILE A 146 6.43 11.83 -1.51
CA ILE A 146 5.51 12.89 -1.97
C ILE A 146 5.03 13.77 -0.81
N GLY A 147 5.77 13.80 0.31
CA GLY A 147 5.40 14.64 1.47
C GLY A 147 4.15 14.14 2.19
N PHE A 148 3.87 12.85 2.15
CA PHE A 148 2.69 12.20 2.70
C PHE A 148 3.08 11.10 3.70
N THR A 149 2.14 10.28 4.13
CA THR A 149 2.35 9.17 5.06
C THR A 149 1.72 7.89 4.52
N PRO A 150 2.30 6.69 4.77
CA PRO A 150 1.64 5.43 4.50
C PRO A 150 0.23 5.38 5.10
N ASP A 151 -0.72 4.95 4.28
CA ASP A 151 -2.15 4.87 4.56
C ASP A 151 -2.70 3.50 4.12
N VAL A 152 -3.99 3.34 3.86
CA VAL A 152 -4.65 2.11 3.38
C VAL A 152 -4.38 0.87 4.25
N GLY A 153 -4.21 1.06 5.56
CA GLY A 153 -3.76 0.01 6.47
C GLY A 153 -2.26 -0.27 6.39
N GLY A 154 -1.49 0.58 5.71
CA GLY A 154 -0.04 0.45 5.56
C GLY A 154 0.68 0.54 6.90
N SER A 155 0.28 1.45 7.82
CA SER A 155 0.87 1.51 9.15
C SER A 155 0.63 0.23 9.97
N TRP A 156 -0.52 -0.44 9.74
CA TRP A 156 -0.80 -1.75 10.33
C TRP A 156 0.16 -2.83 9.84
N LEU A 157 0.37 -2.95 8.54
CA LEU A 157 1.32 -3.91 7.96
C LEU A 157 2.75 -3.59 8.38
N LEU A 158 3.19 -2.35 8.23
CA LEU A 158 4.51 -1.88 8.63
C LEU A 158 4.81 -2.13 10.11
N SER A 159 3.85 -1.86 10.99
CA SER A 159 4.04 -2.06 12.43
C SER A 159 4.24 -3.53 12.83
N ARG A 160 3.89 -4.47 11.97
CA ARG A 160 4.00 -5.92 12.18
C ARG A 160 5.19 -6.55 11.49
N ALA A 161 5.89 -5.79 10.66
CA ALA A 161 7.15 -6.23 10.08
C ALA A 161 8.20 -6.52 11.17
N PRO A 162 9.13 -7.49 10.93
CA PRO A 162 10.12 -7.88 11.90
C PRO A 162 11.02 -6.71 12.37
N GLY A 163 11.25 -6.62 13.68
CA GLY A 163 12.15 -5.61 14.27
C GLY A 163 11.71 -4.18 13.98
N ARG A 164 12.58 -3.41 13.31
CA ARG A 164 12.36 -2.02 12.89
C ARG A 164 12.20 -1.86 11.38
N LEU A 165 11.98 -2.96 10.67
CA LEU A 165 11.78 -2.91 9.22
C LEU A 165 10.59 -2.02 8.83
N GLY A 166 9.53 -2.01 9.64
CA GLY A 166 8.37 -1.18 9.35
C GLY A 166 8.70 0.32 9.34
N GLU A 167 9.47 0.79 10.32
CA GLU A 167 9.95 2.17 10.35
C GLU A 167 10.85 2.45 9.14
N TYR A 168 11.79 1.56 8.84
CA TYR A 168 12.67 1.69 7.66
C TYR A 168 11.86 1.80 6.36
N LEU A 169 10.98 0.84 6.09
CA LEU A 169 10.17 0.78 4.87
C LEU A 169 9.24 2.00 4.74
N GLY A 170 8.56 2.36 5.83
CA GLY A 170 7.61 3.48 5.83
C GLY A 170 8.29 4.84 5.65
N LEU A 171 9.48 5.04 6.23
CA LEU A 171 10.21 6.30 6.13
C LEU A 171 10.94 6.47 4.79
N THR A 172 11.48 5.38 4.24
CA THR A 172 12.30 5.42 3.02
C THR A 172 11.50 5.19 1.75
N GLY A 173 10.33 4.54 1.86
CA GLY A 173 9.61 4.04 0.70
C GLY A 173 10.44 3.01 -0.09
N ALA A 174 11.29 2.25 0.60
CA ALA A 174 12.12 1.23 -0.04
C ALA A 174 11.26 0.17 -0.72
N THR A 175 11.71 -0.28 -1.89
CA THR A 175 11.00 -1.30 -2.65
C THR A 175 11.40 -2.69 -2.19
N MET A 176 10.42 -3.52 -1.93
CA MET A 176 10.56 -4.94 -1.61
C MET A 176 10.43 -5.78 -2.89
N ASP A 177 11.33 -6.71 -3.12
CA ASP A 177 11.09 -7.82 -4.05
C ASP A 177 10.21 -8.90 -3.41
N ALA A 178 10.02 -10.04 -4.07
CA ALA A 178 9.18 -11.11 -3.56
C ALA A 178 9.69 -11.68 -2.22
N ALA A 179 11.01 -11.88 -2.08
CA ALA A 179 11.61 -12.43 -0.86
C ALA A 179 11.48 -11.43 0.30
N ASP A 180 11.73 -10.16 0.03
CA ASP A 180 11.58 -9.08 1.01
C ASP A 180 10.12 -8.90 1.44
N ALA A 181 9.17 -8.96 0.49
CA ALA A 181 7.74 -8.82 0.78
C ALA A 181 7.23 -9.97 1.67
N ILE A 182 7.66 -11.19 1.41
CA ILE A 182 7.33 -12.35 2.25
C ILE A 182 7.99 -12.20 3.63
N TYR A 183 9.26 -11.85 3.69
CA TYR A 183 9.97 -11.66 4.95
C TYR A 183 9.37 -10.54 5.81
N ALA A 184 8.98 -9.43 5.18
CA ALA A 184 8.36 -8.29 5.86
C ALA A 184 6.87 -8.51 6.22
N GLY A 185 6.24 -9.60 5.75
CA GLY A 185 4.84 -9.93 6.02
C GLY A 185 3.83 -9.22 5.14
N PHE A 186 4.25 -8.73 3.96
CA PHE A 186 3.38 -8.12 2.95
C PHE A 186 2.82 -9.14 1.95
N ALA A 187 3.41 -10.33 1.86
CA ALA A 187 2.98 -11.44 1.01
C ALA A 187 3.16 -12.78 1.73
N ASP A 188 2.51 -13.84 1.20
CA ASP A 188 2.55 -15.19 1.76
C ASP A 188 3.25 -16.19 0.84
N HIS A 189 3.03 -16.06 -0.49
CA HIS A 189 3.43 -17.05 -1.48
C HIS A 189 4.16 -16.42 -2.66
N LEU A 190 5.20 -17.09 -3.13
CA LEU A 190 5.87 -16.80 -4.40
C LEU A 190 5.37 -17.78 -5.47
N VAL A 191 4.56 -17.30 -6.40
CA VAL A 191 4.16 -18.09 -7.57
C VAL A 191 4.80 -17.48 -8.81
N PRO A 192 5.73 -18.18 -9.48
CA PRO A 192 6.33 -17.69 -10.72
C PRO A 192 5.29 -17.35 -11.78
N THR A 193 5.51 -16.27 -12.53
CA THR A 193 4.57 -15.84 -13.59
C THR A 193 4.28 -16.94 -14.61
N ALA A 194 5.25 -17.82 -14.88
CA ALA A 194 5.04 -18.97 -15.75
C ALA A 194 3.99 -19.96 -15.24
N HIS A 195 3.73 -19.99 -13.94
CA HIS A 195 2.75 -20.87 -13.30
C HIS A 195 1.36 -20.22 -13.14
N LEU A 196 1.23 -18.90 -13.27
CA LEU A 196 -0.06 -18.20 -13.10
C LEU A 196 -1.18 -18.75 -14.01
N PRO A 197 -0.96 -19.03 -15.32
CA PRO A 197 -2.00 -19.60 -16.15
C PRO A 197 -2.53 -20.93 -15.61
N ALA A 198 -1.65 -21.81 -15.13
CA ALA A 198 -2.02 -23.10 -14.57
C ALA A 198 -2.75 -22.94 -13.22
N LEU A 199 -2.35 -21.98 -12.39
CA LEU A 199 -3.06 -21.62 -11.16
C LEU A 199 -4.47 -21.12 -11.47
N TYR A 200 -4.64 -20.20 -12.44
CA TYR A 200 -5.97 -19.73 -12.86
C TYR A 200 -6.88 -20.89 -13.34
N ASP A 201 -6.32 -21.79 -14.12
CA ASP A 201 -7.08 -22.97 -14.59
C ASP A 201 -7.46 -23.89 -13.42
N ALA A 202 -6.53 -24.14 -12.49
CA ALA A 202 -6.79 -24.98 -11.30
C ALA A 202 -7.89 -24.38 -10.42
N LEU A 203 -7.88 -23.06 -10.19
CA LEU A 203 -8.92 -22.37 -9.42
C LEU A 203 -10.32 -22.53 -10.04
N GLN A 204 -10.40 -22.64 -11.38
CA GLN A 204 -11.68 -22.80 -12.10
C GLN A 204 -12.15 -24.26 -12.27
N VAL A 205 -11.26 -25.24 -12.11
CA VAL A 205 -11.56 -26.66 -12.37
C VAL A 205 -11.66 -27.48 -11.10
N ARG A 206 -11.70 -26.83 -9.93
CA ARG A 206 -11.80 -27.53 -8.64
C ARG A 206 -12.84 -28.66 -8.66
N ALA A 207 -12.36 -29.89 -8.69
CA ALA A 207 -13.19 -31.09 -8.67
C ALA A 207 -13.43 -31.62 -7.24
N ASP A 208 -12.78 -31.03 -6.24
CA ASP A 208 -12.79 -31.43 -4.83
C ASP A 208 -12.61 -30.18 -3.94
N PRO A 209 -13.07 -30.21 -2.67
CA PRO A 209 -13.04 -29.06 -1.76
C PRO A 209 -11.65 -28.66 -1.27
N ALA A 210 -10.58 -28.92 -2.03
CA ALA A 210 -9.27 -28.32 -1.75
C ALA A 210 -9.44 -26.83 -1.58
N SER A 211 -8.99 -26.31 -0.43
CA SER A 211 -9.06 -24.88 -0.17
C SER A 211 -8.26 -24.10 -1.23
N PRO A 212 -8.61 -22.87 -1.56
CA PRO A 212 -7.81 -22.06 -2.48
C PRO A 212 -6.32 -21.99 -2.08
N THR A 213 -6.02 -21.97 -0.79
CA THR A 213 -4.65 -21.98 -0.25
C THR A 213 -3.91 -23.29 -0.61
N GLU A 214 -4.57 -24.46 -0.52
CA GLU A 214 -3.96 -25.75 -0.89
C GLU A 214 -3.62 -25.81 -2.38
N LEU A 215 -4.46 -25.18 -3.24
CA LEU A 215 -4.15 -25.07 -4.65
C LEU A 215 -2.93 -24.19 -4.92
N VAL A 216 -2.80 -23.07 -4.21
CA VAL A 216 -1.62 -22.19 -4.34
C VAL A 216 -0.34 -22.93 -4.00
N LEU A 217 -0.34 -23.79 -2.96
CA LEU A 217 0.83 -24.57 -2.56
C LEU A 217 1.34 -25.54 -3.64
N LEU A 218 0.52 -25.87 -4.66
CA LEU A 218 0.97 -26.66 -5.80
C LEU A 218 1.85 -25.88 -6.78
N PHE A 219 1.84 -24.56 -6.70
CA PHE A 219 2.53 -23.64 -7.59
C PHE A 219 3.50 -22.73 -6.85
N ASP A 220 3.48 -22.75 -5.51
CA ASP A 220 4.32 -21.95 -4.64
C ASP A 220 5.77 -22.43 -4.69
N GLU A 221 6.70 -21.50 -4.80
CA GLU A 221 8.14 -21.76 -4.75
C GLU A 221 8.77 -21.07 -3.54
N THR A 222 9.81 -21.66 -3.02
CA THR A 222 10.58 -21.03 -1.93
C THR A 222 11.26 -19.78 -2.45
N ALA A 223 10.94 -18.63 -1.84
CA ALA A 223 11.63 -17.39 -2.15
C ALA A 223 13.14 -17.49 -1.81
N GLY A 224 13.96 -16.79 -2.57
CA GLY A 224 15.38 -16.65 -2.27
C GLY A 224 15.65 -15.92 -0.95
N PRO A 225 16.91 -15.66 -0.61
CA PRO A 225 17.27 -14.91 0.59
C PRO A 225 16.78 -13.45 0.47
N SER A 226 16.21 -12.93 1.55
CA SER A 226 15.76 -11.53 1.63
C SER A 226 16.94 -10.59 1.91
N ALA A 227 17.07 -9.53 1.12
CA ALA A 227 18.02 -8.47 1.37
C ALA A 227 17.68 -7.68 2.65
N LEU A 228 16.38 -7.51 2.94
CA LEU A 228 15.92 -6.88 4.19
C LEU A 228 16.27 -7.70 5.42
N GLU A 229 16.20 -9.04 5.34
CA GLU A 229 16.66 -9.90 6.42
C GLU A 229 18.15 -9.70 6.72
N ALA A 230 18.97 -9.66 5.67
CA ALA A 230 20.41 -9.42 5.79
C ALA A 230 20.74 -8.02 6.34
N ALA A 231 19.95 -7.01 5.96
CA ALA A 231 20.12 -5.61 6.39
C ALA A 231 19.58 -5.34 7.81
N ARG A 232 18.73 -6.22 8.34
CA ARG A 232 18.02 -6.02 9.60
C ARG A 232 18.91 -5.64 10.79
N PRO A 233 20.14 -6.19 10.98
CA PRO A 233 20.94 -5.81 12.14
C PRO A 233 21.26 -4.31 12.22
N TRP A 234 21.61 -3.68 11.12
CA TRP A 234 21.86 -2.24 11.12
C TRP A 234 20.57 -1.42 11.11
N ILE A 235 19.48 -1.92 10.47
CA ILE A 235 18.17 -1.28 10.48
C ILE A 235 17.62 -1.24 11.90
N ASP A 236 17.61 -2.39 12.61
CA ASP A 236 17.10 -2.48 13.97
C ASP A 236 17.86 -1.54 14.93
N ASP A 237 19.19 -1.43 14.77
CA ASP A 237 20.00 -0.53 15.59
C ASP A 237 19.70 0.94 15.29
N ALA A 238 19.70 1.35 14.02
CA ALA A 238 19.51 2.74 13.65
C ALA A 238 18.09 3.24 13.96
N PHE A 239 17.08 2.47 13.57
CA PHE A 239 15.66 2.85 13.70
C PHE A 239 15.08 2.59 15.10
N ALA A 240 15.89 2.12 16.07
CA ALA A 240 15.53 2.10 17.48
C ALA A 240 15.66 3.47 18.18
N ALA A 241 16.28 4.48 17.55
CA ALA A 241 16.33 5.84 18.07
C ALA A 241 14.92 6.45 18.22
N ASP A 242 14.75 7.39 19.15
CA ASP A 242 13.42 7.91 19.50
C ASP A 242 12.81 8.79 18.40
N ASP A 243 13.66 9.51 17.66
CA ASP A 243 13.25 10.48 16.64
C ASP A 243 14.14 10.41 15.38
N ILE A 244 13.79 11.22 14.39
CA ILE A 244 14.50 11.26 13.10
C ILE A 244 15.95 11.73 13.27
N HIS A 245 16.21 12.65 14.18
CA HIS A 245 17.56 13.15 14.43
C HIS A 245 18.47 12.01 14.92
N GLY A 246 18.03 11.27 15.93
CA GLY A 246 18.76 10.12 16.44
C GLY A 246 18.89 8.98 15.42
N ILE A 247 17.90 8.77 14.55
CA ILE A 247 18.00 7.82 13.43
C ILE A 247 19.11 8.25 12.47
N LEU A 248 19.12 9.51 12.06
CA LEU A 248 20.14 10.06 11.15
C LEU A 248 21.56 9.98 11.76
N GLU A 249 21.71 10.29 13.05
CA GLU A 249 23.00 10.15 13.74
C GLU A 249 23.51 8.72 13.73
N ARG A 250 22.65 7.75 14.07
CA ARG A 250 23.00 6.32 14.07
C ARG A 250 23.31 5.81 12.67
N LEU A 251 22.52 6.15 11.66
CA LEU A 251 22.78 5.78 10.27
C LEU A 251 24.15 6.29 9.79
N ARG A 252 24.47 7.55 10.07
CA ARG A 252 25.76 8.15 9.71
C ARG A 252 26.97 7.57 10.45
N ALA A 253 26.75 6.96 11.60
CA ALA A 253 27.79 6.26 12.36
C ALA A 253 28.06 4.82 11.85
N ARG A 254 27.19 4.28 10.99
CA ARG A 254 27.31 2.92 10.46
C ARG A 254 28.33 2.84 9.31
N PRO A 255 29.09 1.73 9.21
CA PRO A 255 30.03 1.52 8.11
C PRO A 255 29.34 1.02 6.81
N GLU A 256 28.11 0.53 6.89
CA GLU A 256 27.38 -0.03 5.75
C GLU A 256 27.02 1.08 4.74
N PRO A 257 27.37 0.94 3.45
CA PRO A 257 27.02 1.94 2.43
C PRO A 257 25.51 2.23 2.35
N GLU A 258 24.70 1.18 2.49
CA GLU A 258 23.25 1.27 2.45
C GLU A 258 22.68 2.14 3.60
N ALA A 259 23.33 2.12 4.75
CA ALA A 259 22.97 2.99 5.88
C ALA A 259 23.29 4.47 5.58
N GLN A 260 24.42 4.75 4.91
CA GLN A 260 24.75 6.11 4.47
C GLN A 260 23.78 6.62 3.43
N GLU A 261 23.45 5.80 2.41
CA GLU A 261 22.44 6.14 1.39
C GLU A 261 21.07 6.40 2.03
N THR A 262 20.71 5.59 3.04
CA THR A 262 19.47 5.78 3.80
C THR A 262 19.47 7.11 4.57
N ALA A 263 20.61 7.48 5.18
CA ALA A 263 20.74 8.77 5.87
C ALA A 263 20.55 9.94 4.91
N ASP A 264 21.18 9.88 3.73
CA ASP A 264 21.07 10.92 2.71
C ASP A 264 19.62 11.03 2.18
N LEU A 265 18.96 9.89 1.94
CA LEU A 265 17.56 9.85 1.53
C LEU A 265 16.65 10.50 2.58
N LEU A 266 16.78 10.13 3.85
CA LEU A 266 15.94 10.67 4.91
C LEU A 266 16.21 12.15 5.14
N ALA A 267 17.47 12.58 5.05
CA ALA A 267 17.83 14.01 5.17
C ALA A 267 17.22 14.88 4.06
N ALA A 268 16.97 14.30 2.87
CA ALA A 268 16.35 14.97 1.73
C ALA A 268 14.82 14.81 1.68
N SER A 269 14.22 14.00 2.56
CA SER A 269 12.78 13.74 2.59
C SER A 269 12.03 14.87 3.32
N ALA A 270 10.71 14.99 3.05
CA ALA A 270 9.84 15.95 3.73
C ALA A 270 9.89 15.76 5.26
N PRO A 271 10.41 16.71 6.05
CA PRO A 271 10.59 16.52 7.48
C PRO A 271 9.31 16.16 8.23
N THR A 272 8.20 16.84 7.91
CA THR A 272 6.88 16.56 8.49
C THR A 272 6.42 15.15 8.19
N ALA A 273 6.55 14.72 6.93
CA ALA A 273 6.09 13.40 6.50
C ALA A 273 6.82 12.26 7.23
N VAL A 274 8.16 12.31 7.31
CA VAL A 274 8.93 11.25 7.97
C VAL A 274 8.72 11.23 9.48
N ALA A 275 8.59 12.40 10.14
CA ALA A 275 8.35 12.47 11.58
C ALA A 275 6.96 11.91 11.96
N VAL A 276 5.92 12.29 11.21
CA VAL A 276 4.56 11.78 11.42
C VAL A 276 4.47 10.29 11.09
N THR A 277 5.09 9.84 10.00
CA THR A 277 5.13 8.41 9.63
C THR A 277 5.81 7.57 10.70
N LEU A 278 6.96 8.00 11.25
CA LEU A 278 7.64 7.31 12.35
C LEU A 278 6.70 7.09 13.54
N ALA A 279 6.01 8.15 13.94
CA ALA A 279 5.06 8.10 15.05
C ALA A 279 3.85 7.23 14.75
N ALA A 280 3.29 7.31 13.54
CA ALA A 280 2.13 6.53 13.10
C ALA A 280 2.43 5.02 13.11
N VAL A 281 3.56 4.59 12.52
CA VAL A 281 3.97 3.18 12.48
C VAL A 281 4.21 2.65 13.90
N ARG A 282 4.85 3.43 14.75
CA ARG A 282 5.09 3.05 16.17
C ARG A 282 3.79 2.93 16.95
N ARG A 283 2.86 3.89 16.80
CA ARG A 283 1.55 3.86 17.45
C ARG A 283 0.73 2.67 16.97
N ALA A 284 0.79 2.33 15.68
CA ALA A 284 0.08 1.19 15.10
C ALA A 284 0.43 -0.17 15.73
N ARG A 285 1.61 -0.30 16.37
CA ARG A 285 1.98 -1.50 17.15
C ARG A 285 1.04 -1.78 18.32
N THR A 286 0.40 -0.76 18.86
CA THR A 286 -0.47 -0.84 20.03
C THR A 286 -1.95 -0.75 19.70
N LEU A 287 -2.31 -0.51 18.44
CA LEU A 287 -3.70 -0.49 18.02
C LEU A 287 -4.30 -1.90 18.03
N PRO A 288 -5.58 -2.04 18.39
CA PRO A 288 -6.22 -3.35 18.59
C PRO A 288 -6.44 -4.13 17.30
N ASP A 289 -6.71 -3.43 16.20
CA ASP A 289 -7.09 -4.03 14.92
C ASP A 289 -6.80 -3.09 13.73
N LEU A 290 -6.99 -3.60 12.52
CA LEU A 290 -6.86 -2.84 11.28
C LEU A 290 -7.83 -1.66 11.22
N ARG A 291 -9.06 -1.82 11.74
CA ARG A 291 -10.06 -0.74 11.75
C ARG A 291 -9.55 0.48 12.51
N ALA A 292 -8.90 0.28 13.65
CA ALA A 292 -8.29 1.34 14.43
C ALA A 292 -7.09 1.98 13.71
N ALA A 293 -6.32 1.18 12.94
CA ALA A 293 -5.22 1.70 12.15
C ALA A 293 -5.73 2.57 10.97
N LEU A 294 -6.74 2.11 10.24
CA LEU A 294 -7.38 2.88 9.18
C LEU A 294 -8.01 4.18 9.71
N ALA A 295 -8.60 4.17 10.91
CA ALA A 295 -9.13 5.38 11.54
C ALA A 295 -8.00 6.38 11.89
N GLN A 296 -6.85 5.90 12.41
CA GLN A 296 -5.67 6.73 12.62
C GLN A 296 -5.17 7.34 11.31
N GLU A 297 -5.02 6.51 10.28
CA GLU A 297 -4.54 6.93 8.96
C GLU A 297 -5.49 7.92 8.31
N TYR A 298 -6.81 7.72 8.44
CA TYR A 298 -7.79 8.69 7.96
C TYR A 298 -7.63 10.07 8.61
N GLY A 299 -7.37 10.12 9.92
CA GLY A 299 -7.01 11.36 10.61
C GLY A 299 -5.79 12.01 10.00
N LEU A 300 -4.75 11.22 9.75
CA LEU A 300 -3.49 11.71 9.21
C LEU A 300 -3.63 12.21 7.76
N VAL A 301 -4.25 11.44 6.87
CA VAL A 301 -4.37 11.85 5.46
C VAL A 301 -5.21 13.11 5.31
N MET A 302 -6.26 13.28 6.12
CA MET A 302 -7.05 14.50 6.12
C MET A 302 -6.27 15.69 6.72
N TRP A 303 -5.46 15.44 7.76
CA TRP A 303 -4.56 16.47 8.30
C TRP A 303 -3.56 16.94 7.24
N PHE A 304 -2.91 16.01 6.51
CA PHE A 304 -2.00 16.35 5.42
C PHE A 304 -2.71 17.12 4.31
N ALA A 305 -3.86 16.63 3.85
CA ALA A 305 -4.61 17.25 2.75
C ALA A 305 -5.10 18.67 3.07
N GLN A 306 -5.41 18.96 4.33
CA GLN A 306 -5.99 20.24 4.75
C GLN A 306 -4.96 21.24 5.26
N THR A 307 -3.81 20.77 5.77
CA THR A 307 -2.92 21.65 6.52
C THR A 307 -1.47 21.66 6.04
N GLN A 308 -1.05 20.65 5.25
CA GLN A 308 0.36 20.50 4.89
C GLN A 308 0.62 20.80 3.40
N PRO A 309 1.43 21.83 3.10
CA PRO A 309 1.76 22.17 1.71
C PRO A 309 2.64 21.12 1.02
N ASP A 310 3.40 20.34 1.79
CA ASP A 310 4.36 19.35 1.28
C ASP A 310 3.71 18.23 0.46
N LEU A 311 2.45 17.87 0.76
CA LEU A 311 1.71 16.91 -0.06
C LEU A 311 1.53 17.41 -1.50
N LEU A 312 1.09 18.66 -1.67
CA LEU A 312 0.92 19.25 -3.00
C LEU A 312 2.26 19.42 -3.71
N GLU A 313 3.29 19.90 -2.99
CA GLU A 313 4.62 20.07 -3.53
C GLU A 313 5.25 18.74 -3.95
N GLY A 314 5.15 17.72 -3.13
CA GLY A 314 5.68 16.39 -3.44
C GLY A 314 4.99 15.77 -4.67
N ILE A 315 3.66 15.86 -4.77
CA ILE A 315 2.93 15.40 -5.95
C ILE A 315 3.34 16.21 -7.18
N ARG A 316 3.48 17.54 -7.08
CA ARG A 316 3.98 18.39 -8.16
C ARG A 316 5.33 17.88 -8.66
N ALA A 317 6.30 17.79 -7.76
CA ALA A 317 7.68 17.47 -8.10
C ALA A 317 7.85 16.06 -8.68
N GLN A 318 7.12 15.05 -8.13
CA GLN A 318 7.30 13.66 -8.54
C GLN A 318 6.42 13.25 -9.74
N LEU A 319 5.22 13.80 -9.86
CA LEU A 319 4.21 13.27 -10.77
C LEU A 319 3.72 14.28 -11.82
N ILE A 320 3.63 15.57 -11.50
CA ILE A 320 3.12 16.59 -12.41
C ILE A 320 4.26 17.13 -13.26
N ASP A 321 5.18 17.90 -12.64
CA ASP A 321 6.32 18.52 -13.32
C ASP A 321 7.47 17.54 -13.55
N LYS A 322 7.62 16.55 -12.69
CA LYS A 322 8.63 15.48 -12.74
C LYS A 322 10.07 15.99 -12.69
N ASP A 323 10.27 17.17 -12.07
CA ASP A 323 11.59 17.75 -11.87
C ASP A 323 12.35 17.05 -10.72
N ARG A 324 11.65 16.30 -9.86
CA ARG A 324 12.19 15.57 -8.72
C ARG A 324 12.96 16.44 -7.72
N SER A 325 12.58 17.70 -7.66
CA SER A 325 13.22 18.73 -6.81
C SER A 325 12.16 19.43 -5.97
N PRO A 326 11.58 18.72 -4.96
CA PRO A 326 10.59 19.35 -4.09
C PRO A 326 11.24 20.38 -3.15
N SER A 327 10.48 21.41 -2.81
CA SER A 327 10.83 22.41 -1.82
C SER A 327 9.99 22.21 -0.56
N TRP A 328 10.53 21.48 0.42
CA TRP A 328 9.82 21.12 1.64
C TRP A 328 9.64 22.29 2.60
N SER A 329 8.57 22.27 3.40
CA SER A 329 8.28 23.26 4.43
C SER A 329 7.85 22.58 5.75
N PRO A 330 8.72 22.53 6.76
CA PRO A 330 10.06 23.12 6.82
C PRO A 330 11.07 22.43 5.91
N GLU A 331 12.16 23.14 5.56
CA GLU A 331 13.22 22.60 4.70
C GLU A 331 14.08 21.55 5.43
N ARG A 332 14.23 21.68 6.76
CA ARG A 332 15.11 20.82 7.55
C ARG A 332 14.39 20.21 8.74
N HIS A 333 14.85 19.04 9.17
CA HIS A 333 14.29 18.32 10.32
C HIS A 333 14.39 19.11 11.64
N GLU A 334 15.45 19.92 11.81
CA GLU A 334 15.64 20.73 13.00
C GLU A 334 14.64 21.90 13.11
N ASP A 335 14.01 22.27 12.01
CA ASP A 335 13.03 23.35 11.94
C ASP A 335 11.58 22.88 12.15
N LEU A 336 11.38 21.58 12.41
CA LEU A 336 10.04 21.02 12.71
C LEU A 336 9.45 21.65 13.98
N ALA A 337 8.17 22.00 13.90
CA ALA A 337 7.42 22.43 15.08
C ALA A 337 7.38 21.28 16.12
N PRO A 338 7.66 21.55 17.40
CA PRO A 338 7.75 20.50 18.43
C PRO A 338 6.45 19.70 18.63
N ASP A 339 5.30 20.30 18.27
CA ASP A 339 3.98 19.74 18.42
C ASP A 339 3.39 19.13 17.13
N VAL A 340 4.16 19.12 16.02
CA VAL A 340 3.67 18.69 14.71
C VAL A 340 3.10 17.25 14.75
N VAL A 341 3.80 16.33 15.39
CA VAL A 341 3.37 14.93 15.52
C VAL A 341 2.11 14.82 16.39
N VAL A 342 2.06 15.58 17.49
CA VAL A 342 0.88 15.58 18.38
C VAL A 342 -0.33 16.16 17.65
N SER A 343 -0.12 17.24 16.89
CA SER A 343 -1.17 17.86 16.07
C SER A 343 -1.69 16.89 15.00
N ALA A 344 -0.80 16.20 14.28
CA ALA A 344 -1.18 15.23 13.25
C ALA A 344 -1.95 14.04 13.83
N LEU A 345 -1.40 13.39 14.88
CA LEU A 345 -2.03 12.21 15.51
C LEU A 345 -3.28 12.54 16.31
N GLY A 346 -3.50 13.79 16.68
CA GLY A 346 -4.69 14.29 17.37
C GLY A 346 -5.74 14.88 16.44
N HIS A 347 -5.50 14.90 15.12
CA HIS A 347 -6.49 15.43 14.19
C HIS A 347 -7.71 14.51 14.06
N GLU A 348 -8.88 15.07 14.32
CA GLU A 348 -10.17 14.39 14.23
C GLU A 348 -10.97 14.96 13.05
N PRO A 349 -10.92 14.31 11.88
CA PRO A 349 -11.65 14.79 10.71
C PRO A 349 -13.17 14.65 10.91
N PHE A 350 -13.92 15.57 10.30
CA PHE A 350 -15.36 15.49 10.24
C PHE A 350 -15.84 15.52 8.79
N PRO A 351 -16.64 14.53 8.37
CA PRO A 351 -17.13 13.37 9.13
C PRO A 351 -16.02 12.38 9.52
N PRO A 352 -16.20 11.57 10.59
CA PRO A 352 -15.27 10.51 10.93
C PRO A 352 -15.32 9.38 9.90
N LEU A 353 -14.33 8.46 9.93
CA LEU A 353 -14.28 7.32 9.00
C LEU A 353 -15.42 6.33 9.26
N TRP A 354 -15.72 6.04 10.54
CA TRP A 354 -16.81 5.15 11.00
C TRP A 354 -17.60 5.73 12.15
#